data_fc460284abe586f1efea30799641e359
#
_entry.id   fc460284abe586f1efea30799641e359
#
_cell.length_a   1.000
_cell.length_b   1.000
_cell.length_c   1.000
_cell.angle_alpha   90.00
_cell.angle_beta   90.00
_cell.angle_gamma   90.00
#
_symmetry.space_group_name_H-M   'P 1'
#
loop_
_entity.id
_entity.type
_entity.pdbx_description
1 polymer ?
#
loop_
_entity_poly.entity_id
_entity_poly.type
_entity_poly.pdbx_seq_one_letter_code
_entity_poly.pdbx_strand_id
1 'polypeptide(L)'
;MVLLTLFAIGILLIDLMLPREWKRANAATALAGVAFATGGVFRIQQFFHAHGLTMQPGFMVTILVDRVAIYFFYLFLAGTAVAILISARYLEIERENHGEYYALMLFSVVGMMCMAAGIDIVLIFIGLELMAISTYVLVGFLRRDQRSNEAALKYMLLGAFSSGIFAYGLSLLYGLTGSTNLVTIGASLQQRILRANGHFDPVMIVALLTTATGLFFKIAAIPFHQWAPDAYEGAPTSITGFMSVSVKAAGWAMLLRIFGYPLFYGGQVYRPGLMALRPVYVPILIFVSIATMTGANFAALTQNNLKRLLAYSSIAHVGYMLLGLIAGTPENLSSTGIKGILIYLLVYTFMNLGAFAVITSLRHRNVIGDEIDDIAGLYQRAPTEALLMLISLLSLAGIPPLAGFYGKYFIFFSLIESGHYTLAALAVVYSVFGLYYYLRIANAMFMRQPLEAEKLRMSPMMGLALGLSAFITVWIGVFPDLVIRTVNNVLGLGPVSSVAQLLR
;
A
#
# COMPACT_ATOMS: atom_id res chain seq x y z
N MET A 1 15.75 -6.97 6.14
CA MET A 1 16.40 -6.76 4.84
C MET A 1 17.38 -7.88 4.50
N VAL A 2 18.53 -8.02 5.19
CA VAL A 2 19.57 -9.04 4.89
C VAL A 2 19.00 -10.47 4.84
N LEU A 3 18.18 -10.88 5.80
CA LEU A 3 17.53 -12.20 5.79
C LEU A 3 16.71 -12.44 4.52
N LEU A 4 15.88 -11.48 4.13
CA LEU A 4 15.07 -11.61 2.90
C LEU A 4 15.93 -11.70 1.65
N THR A 5 17.01 -10.91 1.58
CA THR A 5 17.96 -10.98 0.46
C THR A 5 18.63 -12.36 0.38
N LEU A 6 19.05 -12.93 1.53
CA LEU A 6 19.65 -14.27 1.57
C LEU A 6 18.64 -15.35 1.15
N PHE A 7 17.38 -15.26 1.59
CA PHE A 7 16.33 -16.17 1.16
C PHE A 7 16.01 -16.02 -0.34
N ALA A 8 15.96 -14.79 -0.86
CA ALA A 8 15.72 -14.55 -2.29
C ALA A 8 16.83 -15.18 -3.17
N ILE A 9 18.11 -14.95 -2.80
CA ILE A 9 19.25 -15.58 -3.49
C ILE A 9 19.22 -17.10 -3.31
N GLY A 10 18.92 -17.58 -2.10
CA GLY A 10 18.80 -19.01 -1.81
C GLY A 10 17.73 -19.69 -2.67
N ILE A 11 16.55 -19.05 -2.86
CA ILE A 11 15.50 -19.57 -3.74
C ILE A 11 15.99 -19.70 -5.18
N LEU A 12 16.69 -18.68 -5.71
CA LEU A 12 17.24 -18.73 -7.07
C LEU A 12 18.21 -19.91 -7.25
N LEU A 13 19.11 -20.12 -6.27
CA LEU A 13 20.07 -21.21 -6.32
C LEU A 13 19.40 -22.58 -6.16
N ILE A 14 18.47 -22.71 -5.25
CA ILE A 14 17.73 -23.96 -5.01
C ILE A 14 16.87 -24.31 -6.22
N ASP A 15 16.18 -23.33 -6.84
CA ASP A 15 15.31 -23.57 -8.00
C ASP A 15 16.04 -24.19 -9.20
N LEU A 16 17.32 -23.88 -9.37
CA LEU A 16 18.17 -24.49 -10.41
C LEU A 16 18.38 -26.00 -10.18
N MET A 17 18.35 -26.44 -8.93
CA MET A 17 18.58 -27.83 -8.54
C MET A 17 17.29 -28.64 -8.39
N LEU A 18 16.14 -27.96 -8.27
CA LEU A 18 14.86 -28.61 -8.04
C LEU A 18 14.25 -29.19 -9.31
N PRO A 19 13.84 -30.48 -9.31
CA PRO A 19 13.01 -31.03 -10.38
C PRO A 19 11.65 -30.35 -10.44
N ARG A 20 11.02 -30.34 -11.61
CA ARG A 20 9.75 -29.63 -11.87
C ARG A 20 8.63 -29.96 -10.87
N GLU A 21 8.59 -31.19 -10.39
CA GLU A 21 7.58 -31.67 -9.44
C GLU A 21 7.73 -31.03 -8.04
N TRP A 22 8.94 -30.65 -7.67
CA TRP A 22 9.27 -30.10 -6.35
C TRP A 22 9.33 -28.57 -6.31
N LYS A 23 9.06 -27.89 -7.42
CA LYS A 23 9.08 -26.41 -7.47
C LYS A 23 8.07 -25.72 -6.54
N ARG A 24 7.10 -26.48 -6.00
CA ARG A 24 6.25 -26.01 -4.90
C ARG A 24 7.03 -25.63 -3.64
N ALA A 25 8.21 -26.20 -3.42
CA ALA A 25 9.07 -25.88 -2.30
C ALA A 25 9.53 -24.41 -2.32
N ASN A 26 9.59 -23.75 -3.48
CA ASN A 26 9.95 -22.34 -3.60
C ASN A 26 8.97 -21.43 -2.83
N ALA A 27 7.67 -21.71 -2.88
CA ALA A 27 6.67 -20.98 -2.11
C ALA A 27 6.87 -21.18 -0.59
N ALA A 28 7.13 -22.41 -0.16
CA ALA A 28 7.41 -22.74 1.23
C ALA A 28 8.70 -22.05 1.73
N THR A 29 9.77 -22.05 0.91
CA THR A 29 11.02 -21.37 1.22
C THR A 29 10.82 -19.85 1.32
N ALA A 30 10.02 -19.26 0.42
CA ALA A 30 9.69 -17.84 0.48
C ALA A 30 8.89 -17.48 1.74
N LEU A 31 7.90 -18.30 2.12
CA LEU A 31 7.14 -18.14 3.38
C LEU A 31 8.05 -18.28 4.60
N ALA A 32 8.99 -19.23 4.59
CA ALA A 32 10.01 -19.35 5.64
C ALA A 32 10.85 -18.06 5.73
N GLY A 33 11.30 -17.52 4.59
CA GLY A 33 12.03 -16.24 4.55
C GLY A 33 11.25 -15.09 5.16
N VAL A 34 9.95 -15.00 4.85
CA VAL A 34 9.05 -13.99 5.46
C VAL A 34 8.90 -14.23 6.96
N ALA A 35 8.74 -15.48 7.41
CA ALA A 35 8.62 -15.82 8.83
C ALA A 35 9.89 -15.48 9.61
N PHE A 36 11.07 -15.84 9.09
CA PHE A 36 12.37 -15.47 9.70
C PHE A 36 12.57 -13.96 9.75
N ALA A 37 12.21 -13.24 8.68
CA ALA A 37 12.26 -11.78 8.65
C ALA A 37 11.31 -11.16 9.69
N THR A 38 10.11 -11.70 9.85
CA THR A 38 9.14 -11.28 10.89
C THR A 38 9.72 -11.50 12.28
N GLY A 39 10.34 -12.65 12.53
CA GLY A 39 11.06 -12.93 13.79
C GLY A 39 12.20 -11.93 14.04
N GLY A 40 12.94 -11.55 12.98
CA GLY A 40 13.97 -10.51 13.07
C GLY A 40 13.40 -9.14 13.44
N VAL A 41 12.29 -8.73 12.83
CA VAL A 41 11.60 -7.47 13.18
C VAL A 41 11.09 -7.50 14.63
N PHE A 42 10.54 -8.63 15.07
CA PHE A 42 10.11 -8.81 16.45
C PHE A 42 11.26 -8.68 17.45
N ARG A 43 12.45 -9.23 17.15
CA ARG A 43 13.65 -9.05 17.97
C ARG A 43 14.09 -7.59 18.06
N ILE A 44 14.03 -6.84 16.95
CA ILE A 44 14.30 -5.39 16.95
C ILE A 44 13.30 -4.65 17.84
N GLN A 45 12.02 -5.00 17.74
CA GLN A 45 10.98 -4.41 18.58
C GLN A 45 11.20 -4.70 20.07
N GLN A 46 11.54 -5.93 20.43
CA GLN A 46 11.89 -6.30 21.83
C GLN A 46 13.10 -5.52 22.32
N PHE A 47 14.15 -5.37 21.48
CA PHE A 47 15.33 -4.57 21.81
C PHE A 47 14.95 -3.12 22.11
N PHE A 48 14.06 -2.51 21.31
CA PHE A 48 13.57 -1.16 21.54
C PHE A 48 12.84 -1.04 22.90
N HIS A 49 11.98 -2.00 23.20
CA HIS A 49 11.26 -2.02 24.49
C HIS A 49 12.21 -2.17 25.67
N ALA A 50 13.18 -3.08 25.59
CA ALA A 50 14.13 -3.34 26.67
C ALA A 50 15.04 -2.16 26.99
N HIS A 51 15.38 -1.34 26.00
CA HIS A 51 16.29 -0.19 26.15
C HIS A 51 15.57 1.17 26.14
N GLY A 52 14.25 1.20 26.11
CA GLY A 52 13.46 2.44 26.05
C GLY A 52 13.71 3.28 24.78
N LEU A 53 14.14 2.63 23.68
CA LEU A 53 14.46 3.32 22.44
C LEU A 53 13.22 3.62 21.63
N THR A 54 13.20 4.77 20.96
CA THR A 54 12.16 5.14 19.99
C THR A 54 12.62 4.97 18.54
N MET A 55 13.93 5.03 18.31
CA MET A 55 14.58 4.88 17.01
C MET A 55 16.03 4.43 17.13
N GLN A 56 16.57 3.85 16.08
CA GLN A 56 17.97 3.41 15.96
C GLN A 56 18.50 3.75 14.57
N PRO A 57 19.54 4.61 14.47
CA PRO A 57 20.22 4.83 13.19
C PRO A 57 21.10 3.63 12.83
N GLY A 58 21.23 3.37 11.53
CA GLY A 58 22.08 2.34 10.96
C GLY A 58 22.74 2.78 9.66
N PHE A 59 23.70 2.01 9.18
CA PHE A 59 24.43 2.25 7.93
C PHE A 59 24.85 3.73 7.73
N MET A 60 25.73 4.23 8.58
CA MET A 60 26.20 5.64 8.54
C MET A 60 25.05 6.67 8.53
N VAL A 61 23.97 6.39 9.29
CA VAL A 61 22.79 7.28 9.42
C VAL A 61 21.98 7.40 8.11
N THR A 62 22.11 6.47 7.16
CA THR A 62 21.24 6.46 5.98
C THR A 62 19.90 5.75 6.23
N ILE A 63 19.88 4.82 7.18
CA ILE A 63 18.69 4.09 7.65
C ILE A 63 18.34 4.56 9.06
N LEU A 64 17.07 4.83 9.29
CA LEU A 64 16.50 5.09 10.60
C LEU A 64 15.39 4.10 10.87
N VAL A 65 15.66 3.11 11.71
CA VAL A 65 14.62 2.19 12.18
C VAL A 65 13.92 2.86 13.37
N ASP A 66 12.69 3.27 13.16
CA ASP A 66 11.80 3.82 14.20
C ASP A 66 10.53 2.95 14.30
N ARG A 67 9.64 3.29 15.21
CA ARG A 67 8.39 2.55 15.41
C ARG A 67 7.52 2.52 14.14
N VAL A 68 7.55 3.60 13.34
CA VAL A 68 6.80 3.68 12.07
C VAL A 68 7.40 2.74 11.03
N ALA A 69 8.74 2.69 10.90
CA ALA A 69 9.41 1.72 10.03
C ALA A 69 9.08 0.28 10.42
N ILE A 70 9.12 -0.05 11.73
CA ILE A 70 8.76 -1.38 12.25
C ILE A 70 7.32 -1.73 11.87
N TYR A 71 6.39 -0.78 12.01
CA TYR A 71 4.99 -0.96 11.61
C TYR A 71 4.87 -1.30 10.11
N PHE A 72 5.52 -0.55 9.24
CA PHE A 72 5.52 -0.82 7.81
C PHE A 72 6.20 -2.16 7.46
N PHE A 73 7.25 -2.55 8.18
CA PHE A 73 7.88 -3.86 7.99
C PHE A 73 6.91 -5.00 8.24
N TYR A 74 6.14 -4.95 9.34
CA TYR A 74 5.09 -5.95 9.59
C TYR A 74 4.02 -5.93 8.49
N LEU A 75 3.61 -4.75 8.05
CA LEU A 75 2.60 -4.60 7.00
C LEU A 75 3.07 -5.23 5.67
N PHE A 76 4.32 -4.96 5.26
CA PHE A 76 4.89 -5.54 4.04
C PHE A 76 5.02 -7.07 4.14
N LEU A 77 5.51 -7.57 5.27
CA LEU A 77 5.68 -9.00 5.49
C LEU A 77 4.34 -9.73 5.53
N ALA A 78 3.33 -9.18 6.21
CA ALA A 78 1.99 -9.75 6.26
C ALA A 78 1.33 -9.78 4.87
N GLY A 79 1.36 -8.66 4.12
CA GLY A 79 0.83 -8.60 2.76
C GLY A 79 1.54 -9.55 1.81
N THR A 80 2.87 -9.69 1.93
CA THR A 80 3.67 -10.62 1.12
C THR A 80 3.36 -12.08 1.47
N ALA A 81 3.20 -12.42 2.74
CA ALA A 81 2.82 -13.79 3.14
C ALA A 81 1.49 -14.22 2.51
N VAL A 82 0.47 -13.37 2.60
CA VAL A 82 -0.84 -13.65 1.97
C VAL A 82 -0.71 -13.71 0.45
N ALA A 83 0.06 -12.83 -0.18
CA ALA A 83 0.29 -12.85 -1.62
C ALA A 83 1.01 -14.13 -2.09
N ILE A 84 1.99 -14.65 -1.33
CA ILE A 84 2.65 -15.93 -1.63
C ILE A 84 1.65 -17.09 -1.55
N LEU A 85 0.79 -17.11 -0.52
CA LEU A 85 -0.24 -18.15 -0.38
C LEU A 85 -1.21 -18.17 -1.57
N ILE A 86 -1.62 -16.99 -2.04
CA ILE A 86 -2.46 -16.83 -3.24
C ILE A 86 -1.71 -17.28 -4.49
N SER A 87 -0.43 -16.92 -4.61
CA SER A 87 0.40 -17.20 -5.79
C SER A 87 0.69 -18.68 -6.00
N ALA A 88 0.83 -19.46 -4.93
CA ALA A 88 1.24 -20.85 -5.01
C ALA A 88 0.30 -21.69 -5.89
N ARG A 89 -1.02 -21.51 -5.75
CA ARG A 89 -2.00 -22.22 -6.58
C ARG A 89 -2.13 -21.59 -7.97
N TYR A 90 -2.06 -20.27 -8.06
CA TYR A 90 -2.15 -19.54 -9.32
C TYR A 90 -1.08 -20.01 -10.33
N LEU A 91 0.20 -20.03 -9.88
CA LEU A 91 1.34 -20.43 -10.72
C LEU A 91 1.27 -21.91 -11.15
N GLU A 92 0.67 -22.79 -10.34
CA GLU A 92 0.44 -24.17 -10.73
C GLU A 92 -0.57 -24.29 -11.90
N ILE A 93 -1.64 -23.50 -11.85
CA ILE A 93 -2.68 -23.45 -12.90
C ILE A 93 -2.05 -22.93 -14.21
N GLU A 94 -1.25 -21.87 -14.13
CA GLU A 94 -0.57 -21.26 -15.28
C GLU A 94 0.64 -22.08 -15.78
N ARG A 95 1.11 -23.07 -15.02
CA ARG A 95 2.33 -23.86 -15.28
C ARG A 95 3.62 -23.02 -15.35
N GLU A 96 3.65 -21.89 -14.65
CA GLU A 96 4.77 -20.94 -14.59
C GLU A 96 5.35 -20.88 -13.15
N ASN A 97 5.43 -22.04 -12.48
CA ASN A 97 5.96 -22.12 -11.12
C ASN A 97 7.50 -22.12 -11.13
N HIS A 98 8.09 -20.92 -11.08
CA HIS A 98 9.52 -20.66 -11.09
C HIS A 98 9.95 -19.95 -9.80
N GLY A 99 11.16 -20.27 -9.31
CA GLY A 99 11.72 -19.65 -8.10
C GLY A 99 11.95 -18.15 -8.25
N GLU A 100 12.24 -17.69 -9.46
CA GLU A 100 12.43 -16.28 -9.81
C GLU A 100 11.25 -15.40 -9.38
N TYR A 101 10.03 -15.91 -9.51
CA TYR A 101 8.82 -15.19 -9.09
C TYR A 101 8.85 -14.83 -7.59
N TYR A 102 9.15 -15.80 -6.74
CA TYR A 102 9.21 -15.59 -5.29
C TYR A 102 10.44 -14.77 -4.89
N ALA A 103 11.57 -14.98 -5.55
CA ALA A 103 12.78 -14.18 -5.32
C ALA A 103 12.55 -12.69 -5.62
N LEU A 104 11.90 -12.37 -6.75
CA LEU A 104 11.53 -11.00 -7.11
C LEU A 104 10.54 -10.39 -6.11
N MET A 105 9.57 -11.16 -5.61
CA MET A 105 8.70 -10.67 -4.54
C MET A 105 9.49 -10.29 -3.29
N LEU A 106 10.45 -11.13 -2.86
CA LEU A 106 11.28 -10.85 -1.69
C LEU A 106 12.22 -9.66 -1.91
N PHE A 107 12.85 -9.52 -3.11
CA PHE A 107 13.64 -8.32 -3.45
C PHE A 107 12.78 -7.06 -3.44
N SER A 108 11.56 -7.12 -3.95
CA SER A 108 10.61 -6.00 -3.86
C SER A 108 10.38 -5.58 -2.41
N VAL A 109 10.19 -6.55 -1.49
CA VAL A 109 10.02 -6.27 -0.05
C VAL A 109 11.27 -5.63 0.57
N VAL A 110 12.48 -6.04 0.17
CA VAL A 110 13.72 -5.39 0.61
C VAL A 110 13.73 -3.92 0.19
N GLY A 111 13.36 -3.62 -1.06
CA GLY A 111 13.22 -2.25 -1.54
C GLY A 111 12.19 -1.44 -0.74
N MET A 112 11.03 -2.03 -0.45
CA MET A 112 9.99 -1.41 0.38
C MET A 112 10.50 -1.08 1.78
N MET A 113 11.27 -1.98 2.41
CA MET A 113 11.87 -1.76 3.72
C MET A 113 12.89 -0.61 3.69
N CYS A 114 13.68 -0.49 2.62
CA CYS A 114 14.58 0.65 2.42
C CYS A 114 13.80 1.97 2.30
N MET A 115 12.68 1.99 1.57
CA MET A 115 11.83 3.17 1.45
C MET A 115 11.21 3.59 2.79
N ALA A 116 10.79 2.63 3.62
CA ALA A 116 10.14 2.90 4.90
C ALA A 116 11.13 3.35 6.00
N ALA A 117 12.35 2.83 5.99
CA ALA A 117 13.38 3.16 6.98
C ALA A 117 14.43 4.16 6.48
N GLY A 118 14.40 4.54 5.20
CA GLY A 118 15.35 5.49 4.63
C GLY A 118 15.18 6.88 5.21
N ILE A 119 16.30 7.49 5.62
CA ILE A 119 16.40 8.91 6.01
C ILE A 119 17.30 9.69 5.04
N ASP A 120 17.94 8.98 4.14
CA ASP A 120 18.75 9.49 3.04
C ASP A 120 17.97 9.35 1.72
N ILE A 121 17.87 10.43 0.94
CA ILE A 121 17.09 10.45 -0.31
C ILE A 121 17.65 9.50 -1.37
N VAL A 122 18.96 9.23 -1.37
CA VAL A 122 19.59 8.28 -2.30
C VAL A 122 19.18 6.85 -1.95
N LEU A 123 19.20 6.49 -0.66
CA LEU A 123 18.76 5.18 -0.21
C LEU A 123 17.26 4.95 -0.49
N ILE A 124 16.43 5.97 -0.27
CA ILE A 124 14.99 5.91 -0.60
C ILE A 124 14.81 5.67 -2.09
N PHE A 125 15.57 6.37 -2.94
CA PHE A 125 15.53 6.19 -4.40
C PHE A 125 15.96 4.79 -4.82
N ILE A 126 17.07 4.28 -4.29
CA ILE A 126 17.54 2.89 -4.57
C ILE A 126 16.50 1.87 -4.13
N GLY A 127 15.90 2.05 -2.95
CA GLY A 127 14.81 1.19 -2.47
C GLY A 127 13.59 1.22 -3.39
N LEU A 128 13.21 2.40 -3.89
CA LEU A 128 12.15 2.58 -4.86
C LEU A 128 12.43 1.82 -6.16
N GLU A 129 13.65 1.95 -6.71
CA GLU A 129 14.04 1.28 -7.96
C GLU A 129 14.12 -0.25 -7.80
N LEU A 130 14.67 -0.75 -6.69
CA LEU A 130 14.70 -2.18 -6.40
C LEU A 130 13.30 -2.78 -6.36
N MET A 131 12.36 -2.10 -5.67
CA MET A 131 10.96 -2.51 -5.64
C MET A 131 10.33 -2.41 -7.03
N ALA A 132 10.58 -1.31 -7.78
CA ALA A 132 9.96 -1.02 -9.07
C ALA A 132 10.40 -2.03 -10.13
N ILE A 133 11.70 -2.25 -10.32
CA ILE A 133 12.23 -3.22 -11.30
C ILE A 133 11.69 -4.62 -11.00
N SER A 134 11.72 -5.04 -9.74
CA SER A 134 11.16 -6.33 -9.33
C SER A 134 9.68 -6.46 -9.71
N THR A 135 8.88 -5.41 -9.50
CA THR A 135 7.44 -5.43 -9.83
C THR A 135 7.18 -5.31 -11.33
N TYR A 136 8.02 -4.61 -12.11
CA TYR A 136 7.89 -4.57 -13.57
C TYR A 136 8.01 -5.97 -14.17
N VAL A 137 9.02 -6.73 -13.72
CA VAL A 137 9.22 -8.12 -14.17
C VAL A 137 8.07 -9.02 -13.70
N LEU A 138 7.59 -8.85 -12.47
CA LEU A 138 6.47 -9.63 -11.95
C LEU A 138 5.14 -9.37 -12.68
N VAL A 139 4.88 -8.15 -13.16
CA VAL A 139 3.70 -7.82 -13.98
C VAL A 139 3.75 -8.56 -15.30
N GLY A 140 4.92 -8.65 -15.96
CA GLY A 140 5.13 -9.37 -17.20
C GLY A 140 5.52 -10.84 -17.03
N PHE A 141 5.26 -11.46 -15.88
CA PHE A 141 5.75 -12.80 -15.57
C PHE A 141 5.15 -13.88 -16.47
N LEU A 142 3.88 -13.72 -16.89
CA LEU A 142 3.23 -14.61 -17.85
C LEU A 142 3.66 -14.27 -19.28
N ARG A 143 4.87 -14.71 -19.67
CA ARG A 143 5.53 -14.35 -20.94
C ARG A 143 4.71 -14.66 -22.20
N ARG A 144 3.81 -15.63 -22.13
CA ARG A 144 2.93 -16.03 -23.25
C ARG A 144 1.63 -15.24 -23.35
N ASP A 145 1.31 -14.48 -22.30
CA ASP A 145 0.12 -13.64 -22.27
C ASP A 145 0.47 -12.23 -22.79
N GLN A 146 -0.12 -11.87 -23.93
CA GLN A 146 0.09 -10.54 -24.52
C GLN A 146 -0.37 -9.40 -23.63
N ARG A 147 -1.45 -9.59 -22.85
CA ARG A 147 -1.95 -8.60 -21.91
C ARG A 147 -0.92 -8.34 -20.80
N SER A 148 -0.29 -9.40 -20.28
CA SER A 148 0.75 -9.30 -19.26
C SER A 148 1.98 -8.56 -19.79
N ASN A 149 2.42 -8.87 -21.01
CA ASN A 149 3.56 -8.20 -21.65
C ASN A 149 3.29 -6.72 -21.94
N GLU A 150 2.11 -6.38 -22.44
CA GLU A 150 1.69 -4.99 -22.69
C GLU A 150 1.62 -4.19 -21.38
N ALA A 151 1.00 -4.77 -20.33
CA ALA A 151 0.91 -4.16 -19.02
C ALA A 151 2.28 -3.90 -18.40
N ALA A 152 3.21 -4.87 -18.52
CA ALA A 152 4.58 -4.72 -18.03
C ALA A 152 5.32 -3.61 -18.76
N LEU A 153 5.20 -3.54 -20.10
CA LEU A 153 5.84 -2.51 -20.91
C LEU A 153 5.31 -1.12 -20.54
N LYS A 154 3.99 -0.95 -20.46
CA LYS A 154 3.37 0.33 -20.05
C LYS A 154 3.81 0.74 -18.66
N TYR A 155 3.80 -0.20 -17.69
CA TYR A 155 4.19 0.09 -16.32
C TYR A 155 5.66 0.46 -16.21
N MET A 156 6.55 -0.25 -16.92
CA MET A 156 7.99 0.02 -16.93
C MET A 156 8.30 1.37 -17.58
N LEU A 157 7.73 1.68 -18.76
CA LEU A 157 8.03 2.93 -19.46
C LEU A 157 7.53 4.15 -18.66
N LEU A 158 6.28 4.12 -18.19
CA LEU A 158 5.71 5.21 -17.38
C LEU A 158 6.43 5.32 -16.02
N GLY A 159 6.81 4.19 -15.45
CA GLY A 159 7.55 4.12 -14.20
C GLY A 159 8.95 4.73 -14.32
N ALA A 160 9.72 4.32 -15.32
CA ALA A 160 11.06 4.86 -15.58
C ALA A 160 11.03 6.38 -15.83
N PHE A 161 10.04 6.87 -16.59
CA PHE A 161 9.86 8.30 -16.81
C PHE A 161 9.56 9.03 -15.49
N SER A 162 8.66 8.49 -14.67
CA SER A 162 8.33 9.07 -13.38
C SER A 162 9.51 9.04 -12.39
N SER A 163 10.30 7.97 -12.38
CA SER A 163 11.53 7.86 -11.59
C SER A 163 12.58 8.90 -12.00
N GLY A 164 12.69 9.18 -13.30
CA GLY A 164 13.56 10.25 -13.82
C GLY A 164 13.16 11.64 -13.30
N ILE A 165 11.85 11.96 -13.32
CA ILE A 165 11.34 13.22 -12.76
C ILE A 165 11.57 13.28 -11.25
N PHE A 166 11.35 12.16 -10.54
CA PHE A 166 11.61 12.06 -9.11
C PHE A 166 13.09 12.30 -8.78
N ALA A 167 14.00 11.63 -9.48
CA ALA A 167 15.45 11.81 -9.32
C ALA A 167 15.88 13.27 -9.57
N TYR A 168 15.30 13.93 -10.58
CA TYR A 168 15.51 15.35 -10.83
C TYR A 168 15.06 16.21 -9.64
N GLY A 169 13.89 15.93 -9.06
CA GLY A 169 13.42 16.60 -7.85
C GLY A 169 14.38 16.44 -6.67
N LEU A 170 14.87 15.21 -6.45
CA LEU A 170 15.85 14.92 -5.39
C LEU A 170 17.18 15.65 -5.65
N SER A 171 17.62 15.76 -6.89
CA SER A 171 18.83 16.49 -7.24
C SER A 171 18.71 17.99 -6.99
N LEU A 172 17.54 18.58 -7.22
CA LEU A 172 17.26 19.97 -6.85
C LEU A 172 17.26 20.19 -5.35
N LEU A 173 16.69 19.26 -4.57
CA LEU A 173 16.75 19.31 -3.10
C LEU A 173 18.20 19.25 -2.61
N TYR A 174 19.03 18.39 -3.18
CA TYR A 174 20.45 18.34 -2.88
C TYR A 174 21.16 19.66 -3.26
N GLY A 175 20.90 20.20 -4.45
CA GLY A 175 21.47 21.48 -4.89
C GLY A 175 21.10 22.66 -3.98
N LEU A 176 19.87 22.68 -3.45
CA LEU A 176 19.40 23.68 -2.51
C LEU A 176 20.03 23.56 -1.11
N THR A 177 20.30 22.33 -0.65
CA THR A 177 20.61 22.07 0.76
C THR A 177 22.03 21.56 1.02
N GLY A 178 22.70 21.04 -0.01
CA GLY A 178 24.02 20.40 0.09
C GLY A 178 24.01 19.07 0.86
N SER A 179 22.82 18.46 1.08
CA SER A 179 22.70 17.23 1.87
C SER A 179 21.70 16.26 1.23
N THR A 180 21.95 14.97 1.43
CA THR A 180 21.04 13.89 1.09
C THR A 180 20.19 13.44 2.28
N ASN A 181 20.53 13.87 3.50
CA ASN A 181 19.82 13.50 4.71
C ASN A 181 18.54 14.35 4.90
N LEU A 182 17.38 13.68 5.04
CA LEU A 182 16.07 14.35 5.15
C LEU A 182 15.97 15.34 6.33
N VAL A 183 16.64 15.08 7.46
CA VAL A 183 16.61 15.98 8.62
C VAL A 183 17.37 17.28 8.28
N THR A 184 18.56 17.15 7.68
CA THR A 184 19.36 18.29 7.25
C THR A 184 18.68 19.07 6.14
N ILE A 185 18.04 18.36 5.17
CA ILE A 185 17.25 19.00 4.11
C ILE A 185 16.14 19.86 4.73
N GLY A 186 15.34 19.29 5.64
CA GLY A 186 14.25 20.02 6.30
C GLY A 186 14.74 21.25 7.05
N ALA A 187 15.82 21.13 7.83
CA ALA A 187 16.42 22.25 8.56
C ALA A 187 16.96 23.35 7.62
N SER A 188 17.63 22.95 6.53
CA SER A 188 18.17 23.89 5.54
C SER A 188 17.07 24.66 4.80
N LEU A 189 15.99 23.96 4.39
CA LEU A 189 14.82 24.60 3.76
C LEU A 189 14.15 25.60 4.72
N GLN A 190 13.96 25.21 5.97
CA GLN A 190 13.40 26.08 7.01
C GLN A 190 14.23 27.36 7.18
N GLN A 191 15.56 27.24 7.29
CA GLN A 191 16.47 28.40 7.43
C GLN A 191 16.42 29.32 6.20
N ARG A 192 16.34 28.76 4.98
CA ARG A 192 16.23 29.56 3.75
C ARG A 192 14.94 30.38 3.73
N ILE A 193 13.80 29.75 4.09
CA ILE A 193 12.50 30.43 4.16
C ILE A 193 12.53 31.55 5.20
N LEU A 194 13.13 31.31 6.36
CA LEU A 194 13.26 32.35 7.41
C LEU A 194 14.14 33.53 6.96
N ARG A 195 15.25 33.26 6.28
CA ARG A 195 16.13 34.31 5.71
C ARG A 195 15.46 35.14 4.62
N ALA A 196 14.53 34.51 3.88
CA ALA A 196 13.74 35.15 2.82
C ALA A 196 12.43 35.79 3.34
N ASN A 197 12.33 36.06 4.69
CA ASN A 197 11.14 36.63 5.32
C ASN A 197 9.83 35.89 4.98
N GLY A 198 9.89 34.56 4.90
CA GLY A 198 8.72 33.70 4.58
C GLY A 198 8.46 33.51 3.08
N HIS A 199 9.25 34.11 2.19
CA HIS A 199 9.12 33.89 0.74
C HIS A 199 9.71 32.55 0.31
N PHE A 200 9.02 31.88 -0.62
CA PHE A 200 9.47 30.61 -1.19
C PHE A 200 10.25 30.88 -2.49
N ASP A 201 11.48 30.35 -2.56
CA ASP A 201 12.27 30.37 -3.78
C ASP A 201 11.58 29.55 -4.88
N PRO A 202 11.45 30.03 -6.12
CA PRO A 202 10.91 29.25 -7.22
C PRO A 202 11.54 27.87 -7.41
N VAL A 203 12.84 27.74 -7.16
CA VAL A 203 13.55 26.45 -7.23
C VAL A 203 13.05 25.47 -6.17
N MET A 204 12.68 25.93 -4.96
CA MET A 204 12.07 25.09 -3.95
C MET A 204 10.69 24.54 -4.42
N ILE A 205 9.91 25.37 -5.11
CA ILE A 205 8.60 24.97 -5.66
C ILE A 205 8.79 23.93 -6.75
N VAL A 206 9.74 24.12 -7.66
CA VAL A 206 10.06 23.14 -8.72
C VAL A 206 10.55 21.82 -8.10
N ALA A 207 11.43 21.88 -7.11
CA ALA A 207 11.90 20.70 -6.38
C ALA A 207 10.76 19.94 -5.69
N LEU A 208 9.82 20.67 -5.06
CA LEU A 208 8.62 20.11 -4.47
C LEU A 208 7.73 19.41 -5.52
N LEU A 209 7.41 20.09 -6.62
CA LEU A 209 6.52 19.59 -7.65
C LEU A 209 7.08 18.34 -8.35
N THR A 210 8.36 18.34 -8.70
CA THR A 210 9.02 17.20 -9.36
C THR A 210 9.15 16.01 -8.41
N THR A 211 9.49 16.24 -7.13
CA THR A 211 9.49 15.20 -6.11
C THR A 211 8.08 14.64 -5.87
N ALA A 212 7.07 15.51 -5.75
CA ALA A 212 5.69 15.11 -5.55
C ALA A 212 5.14 14.31 -6.74
N THR A 213 5.52 14.64 -7.98
CA THR A 213 5.11 13.90 -9.18
C THR A 213 5.53 12.43 -9.10
N GLY A 214 6.78 12.13 -8.72
CA GLY A 214 7.24 10.75 -8.55
C GLY A 214 6.51 10.00 -7.44
N LEU A 215 6.23 10.69 -6.32
CA LEU A 215 5.46 10.13 -5.21
C LEU A 215 4.00 9.84 -5.58
N PHE A 216 3.34 10.77 -6.26
CA PHE A 216 1.95 10.62 -6.71
C PHE A 216 1.81 9.52 -7.77
N PHE A 217 2.77 9.38 -8.66
CA PHE A 217 2.82 8.26 -9.59
C PHE A 217 2.84 6.93 -8.81
N LYS A 218 3.69 6.81 -7.78
CA LYS A 218 3.86 5.55 -7.05
C LYS A 218 2.62 5.11 -6.28
N ILE A 219 1.87 6.06 -5.72
CA ILE A 219 0.60 5.77 -5.07
C ILE A 219 -0.59 5.75 -6.04
N ALA A 220 -0.36 6.05 -7.32
CA ALA A 220 -1.36 6.17 -8.37
C ALA A 220 -2.41 7.26 -8.10
N ALA A 221 -1.99 8.45 -7.66
CA ALA A 221 -2.87 9.61 -7.53
C ALA A 221 -3.08 10.30 -8.89
N ILE A 222 -4.28 10.85 -9.15
CA ILE A 222 -4.58 11.61 -10.37
C ILE A 222 -3.82 12.95 -10.34
N PRO A 223 -3.14 13.32 -11.47
CA PRO A 223 -3.23 12.77 -12.83
C PRO A 223 -2.26 11.61 -13.13
N PHE A 224 -1.41 11.17 -12.22
CA PHE A 224 -0.34 10.20 -12.45
C PHE A 224 -0.75 8.73 -12.25
N HIS A 225 -2.03 8.40 -12.43
CA HIS A 225 -2.64 7.09 -12.12
C HIS A 225 -2.74 6.13 -13.31
N GLN A 226 -2.48 6.60 -14.53
CA GLN A 226 -2.82 5.93 -15.81
C GLN A 226 -2.24 4.52 -15.92
N TRP A 227 -1.08 4.27 -15.30
CA TRP A 227 -0.42 2.97 -15.30
C TRP A 227 -1.18 1.90 -14.51
N ALA A 228 -1.90 2.29 -13.44
CA ALA A 228 -2.42 1.35 -12.46
C ALA A 228 -3.57 0.48 -12.99
N PRO A 229 -4.60 0.99 -13.70
CA PRO A 229 -5.64 0.14 -14.26
C PRO A 229 -5.11 -0.90 -15.25
N ASP A 230 -4.21 -0.50 -16.15
CA ASP A 230 -3.64 -1.39 -17.15
C ASP A 230 -2.68 -2.42 -16.54
N ALA A 231 -1.81 -2.00 -15.61
CA ALA A 231 -0.92 -2.90 -14.90
C ALA A 231 -1.68 -3.91 -14.03
N TYR A 232 -2.78 -3.50 -13.37
CA TYR A 232 -3.58 -4.41 -12.53
C TYR A 232 -4.37 -5.42 -13.35
N GLU A 233 -4.89 -5.01 -14.50
CA GLU A 233 -5.62 -5.89 -15.42
C GLU A 233 -4.70 -6.96 -16.02
N GLY A 234 -3.54 -6.56 -16.56
CA GLY A 234 -2.64 -7.46 -17.27
C GLY A 234 -1.72 -8.30 -16.36
N ALA A 235 -1.43 -7.87 -15.14
CA ALA A 235 -0.58 -8.64 -14.22
C ALA A 235 -1.23 -9.96 -13.79
N PRO A 236 -0.43 -10.98 -13.39
CA PRO A 236 -0.94 -12.12 -12.63
C PRO A 236 -1.78 -11.64 -11.45
N THR A 237 -2.98 -12.20 -11.25
CA THR A 237 -3.95 -11.69 -10.25
C THR A 237 -3.38 -11.65 -8.83
N SER A 238 -2.51 -12.58 -8.48
CA SER A 238 -1.78 -12.60 -7.21
C SER A 238 -0.79 -11.42 -7.09
N ILE A 239 -0.12 -11.03 -8.19
CA ILE A 239 0.74 -9.85 -8.23
C ILE A 239 -0.08 -8.57 -8.18
N THR A 240 -1.24 -8.54 -8.82
CA THR A 240 -2.16 -7.40 -8.70
C THR A 240 -2.53 -7.18 -7.23
N GLY A 241 -2.88 -8.24 -6.49
CA GLY A 241 -3.14 -8.17 -5.05
C GLY A 241 -1.93 -7.63 -4.27
N PHE A 242 -0.73 -8.17 -4.51
CA PHE A 242 0.51 -7.73 -3.88
C PHE A 242 0.83 -6.25 -4.14
N MET A 243 0.71 -5.81 -5.41
CA MET A 243 0.97 -4.43 -5.81
C MET A 243 -0.04 -3.45 -5.20
N SER A 244 -1.31 -3.84 -5.16
CA SER A 244 -2.39 -2.99 -4.64
C SER A 244 -2.24 -2.69 -3.15
N VAL A 245 -1.50 -3.51 -2.43
CA VAL A 245 -1.35 -3.47 -0.97
C VAL A 245 0.08 -3.13 -0.57
N SER A 246 1.03 -4.08 -0.68
CA SER A 246 2.39 -3.91 -0.13
C SER A 246 3.17 -2.83 -0.88
N VAL A 247 3.15 -2.83 -2.21
CA VAL A 247 3.84 -1.82 -3.03
C VAL A 247 3.24 -0.44 -2.80
N LYS A 248 1.91 -0.35 -2.71
CA LYS A 248 1.22 0.91 -2.42
C LYS A 248 1.52 1.42 -1.01
N ALA A 249 1.55 0.54 -0.01
CA ALA A 249 1.93 0.90 1.36
C ALA A 249 3.38 1.41 1.43
N ALA A 250 4.31 0.86 0.62
CA ALA A 250 5.67 1.38 0.52
C ALA A 250 5.71 2.80 -0.08
N GLY A 251 4.89 3.07 -1.09
CA GLY A 251 4.70 4.43 -1.61
C GLY A 251 4.22 5.40 -0.53
N TRP A 252 3.28 4.97 0.33
CA TRP A 252 2.83 5.75 1.48
C TRP A 252 3.90 5.94 2.54
N ALA A 253 4.70 4.90 2.84
CA ALA A 253 5.83 5.03 3.78
C ALA A 253 6.84 6.08 3.29
N MET A 254 7.22 6.01 2.00
CA MET A 254 8.11 6.99 1.37
C MET A 254 7.52 8.39 1.38
N LEU A 255 6.23 8.53 1.07
CA LEU A 255 5.53 9.82 1.07
C LEU A 255 5.52 10.45 2.46
N LEU A 256 5.22 9.68 3.51
CA LEU A 256 5.29 10.14 4.90
C LEU A 256 6.70 10.57 5.29
N ARG A 257 7.75 9.85 4.86
CA ARG A 257 9.14 10.23 5.11
C ARG A 257 9.53 11.55 4.45
N ILE A 258 9.18 11.72 3.18
CA ILE A 258 9.60 12.89 2.38
C ILE A 258 8.75 14.12 2.68
N PHE A 259 7.44 13.99 2.85
CA PHE A 259 6.56 15.13 3.20
C PHE A 259 6.67 15.54 4.68
N GLY A 260 7.40 14.78 5.49
CA GLY A 260 7.84 15.23 6.79
C GLY A 260 7.00 14.72 7.95
N TYR A 261 6.86 13.38 8.08
CA TYR A 261 6.44 12.84 9.37
C TYR A 261 7.44 13.26 10.47
N PRO A 262 6.99 13.95 11.56
CA PRO A 262 7.89 14.43 12.59
C PRO A 262 8.65 13.27 13.26
N LEU A 263 9.95 13.43 13.42
CA LEU A 263 10.79 12.47 14.15
C LEU A 263 11.04 13.01 15.57
N PHE A 264 10.83 12.15 16.56
CA PHE A 264 11.05 12.48 17.96
C PHE A 264 12.31 11.78 18.47
N TYR A 265 13.35 12.55 18.74
CA TYR A 265 14.62 12.02 19.24
C TYR A 265 15.24 12.93 20.31
N GLY A 266 15.66 12.33 21.42
CA GLY A 266 16.32 13.08 22.51
C GLY A 266 15.49 14.22 23.11
N GLY A 267 14.15 14.09 23.10
CA GLY A 267 13.24 15.13 23.57
C GLY A 267 13.03 16.29 22.59
N GLN A 268 13.64 16.22 21.41
CA GLN A 268 13.48 17.21 20.33
C GLN A 268 12.61 16.67 19.21
N VAL A 269 11.86 17.57 18.56
CA VAL A 269 11.04 17.29 17.38
C VAL A 269 11.79 17.75 16.14
N TYR A 270 12.15 16.80 15.29
CA TYR A 270 12.76 17.09 13.99
C TYR A 270 11.68 17.10 12.93
N ARG A 271 11.71 18.08 12.04
CA ARG A 271 10.79 18.22 10.89
C ARG A 271 11.56 17.88 9.61
N PRO A 272 11.68 16.60 9.24
CA PRO A 272 12.47 16.19 8.09
C PRO A 272 11.79 16.52 6.76
N GLY A 273 12.55 16.47 5.68
CA GLY A 273 12.05 16.54 4.31
C GLY A 273 11.39 17.87 3.95
N LEU A 274 10.24 17.77 3.31
CA LEU A 274 9.52 18.90 2.72
C LEU A 274 8.51 19.55 3.67
N MET A 275 8.53 19.22 4.97
CA MET A 275 7.55 19.76 5.92
C MET A 275 7.54 21.30 6.00
N ALA A 276 8.70 21.94 5.81
CA ALA A 276 8.80 23.39 5.74
C ALA A 276 8.00 24.02 4.58
N LEU A 277 7.72 23.24 3.53
CA LEU A 277 6.92 23.63 2.36
C LEU A 277 5.42 23.28 2.50
N ARG A 278 4.96 22.93 3.71
CA ARG A 278 3.56 22.56 3.96
C ARG A 278 2.55 23.60 3.46
N PRO A 279 2.73 24.90 3.65
CA PRO A 279 1.81 25.91 3.12
C PRO A 279 1.65 25.84 1.58
N VAL A 280 2.68 25.38 0.86
CA VAL A 280 2.68 25.27 -0.59
C VAL A 280 2.06 23.94 -1.03
N TYR A 281 2.38 22.81 -0.37
CA TYR A 281 1.91 21.52 -0.84
C TYR A 281 0.47 21.17 -0.40
N VAL A 282 -0.07 21.74 0.68
CA VAL A 282 -1.43 21.43 1.12
C VAL A 282 -2.49 21.80 0.06
N PRO A 283 -2.48 22.97 -0.58
CA PRO A 283 -3.39 23.27 -1.68
C PRO A 283 -3.28 22.27 -2.86
N ILE A 284 -2.05 21.82 -3.15
CA ILE A 284 -1.80 20.81 -4.20
C ILE A 284 -2.42 19.47 -3.78
N LEU A 285 -2.23 19.05 -2.53
CA LEU A 285 -2.84 17.82 -1.99
C LEU A 285 -4.36 17.88 -2.01
N ILE A 286 -4.98 19.03 -1.70
CA ILE A 286 -6.43 19.23 -1.78
C ILE A 286 -6.91 18.98 -3.22
N PHE A 287 -6.27 19.64 -4.20
CA PHE A 287 -6.62 19.45 -5.60
C PHE A 287 -6.45 17.99 -6.05
N VAL A 288 -5.30 17.39 -5.76
CA VAL A 288 -4.98 15.99 -6.13
C VAL A 288 -5.95 15.02 -5.45
N SER A 289 -6.29 15.23 -4.18
CA SER A 289 -7.22 14.38 -3.44
C SER A 289 -8.63 14.42 -4.05
N ILE A 290 -9.18 15.63 -4.32
CA ILE A 290 -10.49 15.80 -4.94
C ILE A 290 -10.49 15.18 -6.34
N ALA A 291 -9.49 15.50 -7.17
CA ALA A 291 -9.36 14.96 -8.52
C ALA A 291 -9.29 13.43 -8.50
N THR A 292 -8.53 12.85 -7.53
CA THR A 292 -8.37 11.40 -7.38
C THR A 292 -9.68 10.73 -6.96
N MET A 293 -10.38 11.27 -5.96
CA MET A 293 -11.68 10.73 -5.55
C MET A 293 -12.71 10.82 -6.67
N THR A 294 -12.77 11.95 -7.38
CA THR A 294 -13.72 12.17 -8.48
C THR A 294 -13.43 11.23 -9.64
N GLY A 295 -12.25 11.33 -10.23
CA GLY A 295 -11.91 10.59 -11.44
C GLY A 295 -11.95 9.08 -11.25
N ALA A 296 -11.42 8.59 -10.13
CA ALA A 296 -11.39 7.16 -9.86
C ALA A 296 -12.79 6.57 -9.60
N ASN A 297 -13.66 7.24 -8.83
CA ASN A 297 -15.01 6.73 -8.60
C ASN A 297 -15.83 6.73 -9.89
N PHE A 298 -15.80 7.80 -10.70
CA PHE A 298 -16.54 7.83 -11.97
C PHE A 298 -16.02 6.77 -12.95
N ALA A 299 -14.71 6.58 -13.05
CA ALA A 299 -14.15 5.55 -13.91
C ALA A 299 -14.52 4.13 -13.43
N ALA A 300 -14.58 3.88 -12.12
CA ALA A 300 -14.98 2.59 -11.55
C ALA A 300 -16.41 2.21 -11.90
N LEU A 301 -17.34 3.18 -11.99
CA LEU A 301 -18.75 2.92 -12.32
C LEU A 301 -18.95 2.24 -13.67
N THR A 302 -18.08 2.49 -14.64
CA THR A 302 -18.18 2.00 -16.01
C THR A 302 -17.40 0.72 -16.27
N GLN A 303 -16.58 0.24 -15.31
CA GLN A 303 -15.76 -0.95 -15.49
C GLN A 303 -16.55 -2.23 -15.35
N ASN A 304 -16.32 -3.19 -16.26
CA ASN A 304 -16.83 -4.56 -16.19
C ASN A 304 -15.76 -5.55 -15.75
N ASN A 305 -14.49 -5.26 -16.02
CA ASN A 305 -13.38 -6.07 -15.55
C ASN A 305 -13.15 -5.85 -14.05
N LEU A 306 -13.15 -6.92 -13.25
CA LEU A 306 -13.04 -6.88 -11.79
C LEU A 306 -11.69 -6.31 -11.33
N LYS A 307 -10.58 -6.71 -11.98
CA LYS A 307 -9.26 -6.23 -11.62
C LYS A 307 -9.12 -4.74 -11.90
N ARG A 308 -9.65 -4.29 -13.04
CA ARG A 308 -9.65 -2.89 -13.43
C ARG A 308 -10.58 -2.04 -12.54
N LEU A 309 -11.74 -2.58 -12.17
CA LEU A 309 -12.65 -1.94 -11.21
C LEU A 309 -11.98 -1.78 -9.84
N LEU A 310 -11.35 -2.83 -9.31
CA LEU A 310 -10.61 -2.77 -8.05
C LEU A 310 -9.35 -1.87 -8.14
N ALA A 311 -8.76 -1.70 -9.34
CA ALA A 311 -7.69 -0.72 -9.56
C ALA A 311 -8.21 0.71 -9.36
N TYR A 312 -9.33 1.07 -9.98
CA TYR A 312 -9.93 2.38 -9.77
C TYR A 312 -10.44 2.58 -8.34
N SER A 313 -11.02 1.54 -7.73
CA SER A 313 -11.33 1.53 -6.31
C SER A 313 -10.07 1.86 -5.48
N SER A 314 -8.96 1.19 -5.76
CA SER A 314 -7.67 1.42 -5.09
C SER A 314 -7.15 2.86 -5.27
N ILE A 315 -7.37 3.48 -6.43
CA ILE A 315 -7.05 4.89 -6.69
C ILE A 315 -7.96 5.80 -5.86
N ALA A 316 -9.27 5.53 -5.79
CA ALA A 316 -10.20 6.30 -4.95
C ALA A 316 -9.78 6.27 -3.46
N HIS A 317 -9.36 5.09 -2.96
CA HIS A 317 -8.85 4.95 -1.59
C HIS A 317 -7.58 5.80 -1.34
N VAL A 318 -6.71 5.97 -2.33
CA VAL A 318 -5.59 6.93 -2.23
C VAL A 318 -6.09 8.35 -2.03
N GLY A 319 -7.14 8.76 -2.77
CA GLY A 319 -7.77 10.06 -2.59
C GLY A 319 -8.25 10.30 -1.15
N TYR A 320 -8.90 9.29 -0.53
CA TYR A 320 -9.31 9.39 0.89
C TYR A 320 -8.11 9.47 1.83
N MET A 321 -7.07 8.67 1.61
CA MET A 321 -5.89 8.69 2.47
C MET A 321 -5.10 10.01 2.38
N LEU A 322 -5.06 10.67 1.20
CA LEU A 322 -4.43 11.99 1.04
C LEU A 322 -5.06 13.05 1.95
N LEU A 323 -6.35 12.94 2.26
CA LEU A 323 -7.02 13.83 3.20
C LEU A 323 -6.40 13.81 4.60
N GLY A 324 -5.86 12.65 5.02
CA GLY A 324 -5.16 12.53 6.29
C GLY A 324 -3.84 13.34 6.36
N LEU A 325 -3.19 13.60 5.21
CA LEU A 325 -2.02 14.49 5.12
C LEU A 325 -2.40 15.97 5.07
N ILE A 326 -3.60 16.29 4.59
CA ILE A 326 -4.12 17.66 4.54
C ILE A 326 -4.46 18.12 5.94
N ALA A 327 -5.03 17.23 6.76
CA ALA A 327 -5.44 17.52 8.13
C ALA A 327 -4.28 18.05 8.98
N GLY A 328 -4.55 19.03 9.83
CA GLY A 328 -3.60 19.67 10.72
C GLY A 328 -3.52 21.18 10.53
N THR A 329 -2.54 21.81 11.17
CA THR A 329 -2.26 23.24 11.02
C THR A 329 -1.26 23.49 9.90
N PRO A 330 -1.09 24.73 9.42
CA PRO A 330 -0.04 25.07 8.47
C PRO A 330 1.38 24.63 8.88
N GLU A 331 1.60 24.50 10.19
CA GLU A 331 2.91 24.19 10.77
C GLU A 331 3.07 22.71 11.15
N ASN A 332 1.97 21.96 11.39
CA ASN A 332 2.01 20.60 11.89
C ASN A 332 0.97 19.70 11.23
N LEU A 333 1.38 18.47 10.91
CA LEU A 333 0.48 17.40 10.52
C LEU A 333 -0.42 16.98 11.70
N SER A 334 -1.68 16.66 11.43
CA SER A 334 -2.56 16.06 12.43
C SER A 334 -2.10 14.65 12.79
N SER A 335 -1.88 14.40 14.08
CA SER A 335 -1.61 13.05 14.57
C SER A 335 -2.78 12.10 14.29
N THR A 336 -4.02 12.58 14.38
CA THR A 336 -5.24 11.83 14.03
C THR A 336 -5.28 11.50 12.54
N GLY A 337 -4.85 12.42 11.66
CA GLY A 337 -4.76 12.19 10.22
C GLY A 337 -3.75 11.09 9.87
N ILE A 338 -2.55 11.14 10.44
CA ILE A 338 -1.53 10.09 10.24
C ILE A 338 -1.99 8.76 10.82
N LYS A 339 -2.61 8.77 12.01
CA LYS A 339 -3.23 7.59 12.61
C LYS A 339 -4.25 6.96 11.67
N GLY A 340 -5.13 7.78 11.07
CA GLY A 340 -6.10 7.35 10.07
C GLY A 340 -5.43 6.67 8.87
N ILE A 341 -4.35 7.24 8.33
CA ILE A 341 -3.59 6.65 7.21
C ILE A 341 -3.02 5.28 7.60
N LEU A 342 -2.38 5.15 8.76
CA LEU A 342 -1.78 3.89 9.20
C LEU A 342 -2.87 2.82 9.41
N ILE A 343 -3.95 3.12 10.13
CA ILE A 343 -5.07 2.19 10.32
C ILE A 343 -5.65 1.78 8.96
N TYR A 344 -5.81 2.75 8.05
CA TYR A 344 -6.36 2.50 6.71
C TYR A 344 -5.50 1.53 5.92
N LEU A 345 -4.19 1.73 5.88
CA LEU A 345 -3.25 0.86 5.18
C LEU A 345 -3.28 -0.58 5.72
N LEU A 346 -3.34 -0.73 7.06
CA LEU A 346 -3.42 -2.05 7.68
C LEU A 346 -4.70 -2.79 7.26
N VAL A 347 -5.83 -2.13 7.42
CA VAL A 347 -7.14 -2.71 7.09
C VAL A 347 -7.25 -2.98 5.59
N TYR A 348 -6.80 -2.02 4.77
CA TYR A 348 -6.77 -2.13 3.32
C TYR A 348 -5.99 -3.36 2.84
N THR A 349 -4.89 -3.69 3.54
CA THR A 349 -4.09 -4.88 3.24
C THR A 349 -4.92 -6.15 3.22
N PHE A 350 -5.72 -6.40 4.23
CA PHE A 350 -6.47 -7.63 4.34
C PHE A 350 -7.75 -7.64 3.51
N MET A 351 -8.53 -6.55 3.52
CA MET A 351 -9.77 -6.51 2.75
C MET A 351 -9.53 -6.57 1.23
N ASN A 352 -8.46 -5.95 0.75
CA ASN A 352 -8.15 -5.93 -0.68
C ASN A 352 -7.50 -7.25 -1.15
N LEU A 353 -6.55 -7.82 -0.37
CA LEU A 353 -6.01 -9.15 -0.64
C LEU A 353 -7.09 -10.23 -0.60
N GLY A 354 -8.07 -10.13 0.32
CA GLY A 354 -9.23 -11.00 0.35
C GLY A 354 -10.02 -10.96 -0.95
N ALA A 355 -10.31 -9.77 -1.47
CA ALA A 355 -11.01 -9.62 -2.75
C ALA A 355 -10.21 -10.23 -3.92
N PHE A 356 -8.90 -9.94 -4.03
CA PHE A 356 -8.06 -10.52 -5.07
C PHE A 356 -7.85 -12.03 -4.93
N ALA A 357 -7.85 -12.57 -3.71
CA ALA A 357 -7.79 -14.01 -3.48
C ALA A 357 -9.04 -14.74 -4.02
N VAL A 358 -10.24 -14.13 -3.85
CA VAL A 358 -11.45 -14.68 -4.48
C VAL A 358 -11.35 -14.65 -6.00
N ILE A 359 -10.96 -13.52 -6.61
CA ILE A 359 -10.78 -13.43 -8.06
C ILE A 359 -9.76 -14.47 -8.55
N THR A 360 -8.67 -14.69 -7.81
CA THR A 360 -7.68 -15.72 -8.15
C THR A 360 -8.27 -17.12 -8.06
N SER A 361 -9.19 -17.39 -7.12
CA SER A 361 -9.83 -18.71 -6.97
C SER A 361 -10.75 -19.08 -8.13
N LEU A 362 -11.24 -18.07 -8.87
CA LEU A 362 -12.11 -18.27 -10.05
C LEU A 362 -11.30 -18.69 -11.29
N ARG A 363 -9.98 -18.49 -11.28
CA ARG A 363 -9.16 -18.83 -12.43
C ARG A 363 -9.03 -20.33 -12.59
N HIS A 364 -9.45 -20.81 -13.75
CA HIS A 364 -9.32 -22.18 -14.21
C HIS A 364 -8.53 -22.24 -15.51
N ARG A 365 -8.14 -23.45 -15.90
CA ARG A 365 -7.51 -23.70 -17.19
C ARG A 365 -8.48 -23.31 -18.31
N ASN A 366 -8.17 -22.25 -19.06
CA ASN A 366 -8.96 -21.66 -20.15
C ASN A 366 -10.09 -20.68 -19.75
N VAL A 367 -10.27 -20.36 -18.44
CA VAL A 367 -11.21 -19.34 -17.98
C VAL A 367 -10.43 -18.28 -17.21
N ILE A 368 -10.47 -17.04 -17.66
CA ILE A 368 -9.74 -15.93 -17.02
C ILE A 368 -10.40 -15.52 -15.71
N GLY A 369 -11.74 -15.47 -15.66
CA GLY A 369 -12.50 -15.17 -14.43
C GLY A 369 -12.36 -13.73 -13.95
N ASP A 370 -12.08 -12.80 -14.85
CA ASP A 370 -11.78 -11.40 -14.51
C ASP A 370 -12.98 -10.46 -14.72
N GLU A 371 -14.07 -10.92 -15.36
CA GLU A 371 -15.25 -10.11 -15.64
C GLU A 371 -16.33 -10.23 -14.56
N ILE A 372 -17.18 -9.19 -14.42
CA ILE A 372 -18.31 -9.25 -13.47
C ILE A 372 -19.28 -10.37 -13.78
N ASP A 373 -19.42 -10.73 -15.05
CA ASP A 373 -20.31 -11.82 -15.45
C ASP A 373 -19.75 -13.20 -15.08
N ASP A 374 -18.44 -13.36 -14.96
CA ASP A 374 -17.80 -14.61 -14.53
C ASP A 374 -18.14 -14.99 -13.08
N ILE A 375 -18.44 -14.00 -12.24
CA ILE A 375 -18.86 -14.20 -10.84
C ILE A 375 -20.39 -14.30 -10.68
N ALA A 376 -21.16 -14.28 -11.78
CA ALA A 376 -22.62 -14.41 -11.70
C ALA A 376 -23.01 -15.71 -11.00
N GLY A 377 -23.89 -15.60 -10.00
CA GLY A 377 -24.36 -16.75 -9.22
C GLY A 377 -23.28 -17.44 -8.39
N LEU A 378 -22.16 -16.78 -8.07
CA LEU A 378 -21.04 -17.35 -7.31
C LEU A 378 -21.50 -17.98 -5.99
N TYR A 379 -22.50 -17.40 -5.32
CA TYR A 379 -23.05 -17.96 -4.09
C TYR A 379 -23.60 -19.39 -4.25
N GLN A 380 -24.14 -19.74 -5.41
CA GLN A 380 -24.66 -21.09 -5.69
C GLN A 380 -23.54 -22.08 -5.99
N ARG A 381 -22.41 -21.63 -6.57
CA ARG A 381 -21.26 -22.45 -6.97
C ARG A 381 -20.21 -22.60 -5.88
N ALA A 382 -19.98 -21.52 -5.12
CA ALA A 382 -18.95 -21.41 -4.09
C ALA A 382 -19.41 -20.43 -3.00
N PRO A 383 -20.31 -20.85 -2.08
CA PRO A 383 -20.91 -19.96 -1.09
C PRO A 383 -19.87 -19.34 -0.15
N THR A 384 -18.82 -20.07 0.20
CA THR A 384 -17.76 -19.57 1.08
C THR A 384 -17.02 -18.40 0.45
N GLU A 385 -16.57 -18.56 -0.81
CA GLU A 385 -15.86 -17.52 -1.56
C GLU A 385 -16.74 -16.28 -1.78
N ALA A 386 -18.02 -16.49 -2.08
CA ALA A 386 -18.97 -15.39 -2.24
C ALA A 386 -19.17 -14.60 -0.95
N LEU A 387 -19.27 -15.26 0.22
CA LEU A 387 -19.38 -14.59 1.52
C LEU A 387 -18.09 -13.85 1.88
N LEU A 388 -16.91 -14.45 1.65
CA LEU A 388 -15.63 -13.83 1.93
C LEU A 388 -15.38 -12.60 1.02
N MET A 389 -15.80 -12.69 -0.26
CA MET A 389 -15.80 -11.54 -1.16
C MET A 389 -16.75 -10.44 -0.67
N LEU A 390 -17.95 -10.78 -0.23
CA LEU A 390 -18.92 -9.82 0.30
C LEU A 390 -18.37 -9.08 1.50
N ILE A 391 -17.74 -9.78 2.47
CA ILE A 391 -17.08 -9.17 3.64
C ILE A 391 -16.00 -8.18 3.18
N SER A 392 -15.18 -8.56 2.21
CA SER A 392 -14.13 -7.69 1.66
C SER A 392 -14.73 -6.44 1.00
N LEU A 393 -15.76 -6.58 0.17
CA LEU A 393 -16.42 -5.48 -0.54
C LEU A 393 -17.14 -4.52 0.41
N LEU A 394 -17.86 -5.03 1.40
CA LEU A 394 -18.54 -4.21 2.41
C LEU A 394 -17.53 -3.46 3.29
N SER A 395 -16.39 -4.09 3.60
CA SER A 395 -15.30 -3.42 4.29
C SER A 395 -14.67 -2.31 3.44
N LEU A 396 -14.41 -2.55 2.14
CA LEU A 396 -13.94 -1.53 1.19
C LEU A 396 -14.93 -0.36 1.08
N ALA A 397 -16.23 -0.64 1.09
CA ALA A 397 -17.27 0.39 1.15
C ALA A 397 -17.21 1.22 2.45
N GLY A 398 -16.71 0.64 3.53
CA GLY A 398 -16.63 1.29 4.85
C GLY A 398 -17.90 1.12 5.68
N ILE A 399 -18.59 -0.02 5.55
CA ILE A 399 -19.82 -0.30 6.30
C ILE A 399 -19.47 -0.85 7.69
N PRO A 400 -20.00 -0.26 8.79
CA PRO A 400 -19.89 -0.86 10.12
C PRO A 400 -20.61 -2.23 10.18
N PRO A 401 -20.16 -3.22 10.95
CA PRO A 401 -19.02 -3.22 11.88
C PRO A 401 -17.73 -3.78 11.27
N LEU A 402 -17.41 -3.47 10.02
CA LEU A 402 -16.21 -3.97 9.37
C LEU A 402 -15.03 -2.99 9.49
N ALA A 403 -13.82 -3.53 9.37
CA ALA A 403 -12.57 -2.80 9.62
C ALA A 403 -12.39 -1.54 8.76
N GLY A 404 -12.84 -1.55 7.49
CA GLY A 404 -12.73 -0.41 6.58
C GLY A 404 -13.42 0.87 7.05
N PHE A 405 -14.43 0.73 7.89
CA PHE A 405 -15.09 1.87 8.55
C PHE A 405 -14.10 2.70 9.37
N TYR A 406 -13.28 2.07 10.21
CA TYR A 406 -12.34 2.80 11.09
C TYR A 406 -11.26 3.56 10.31
N GLY A 407 -10.78 3.01 9.19
CA GLY A 407 -9.84 3.73 8.33
C GLY A 407 -10.41 5.05 7.84
N LYS A 408 -11.64 5.03 7.30
CA LYS A 408 -12.33 6.24 6.83
C LYS A 408 -12.69 7.16 7.98
N TYR A 409 -13.19 6.62 9.10
CA TYR A 409 -13.60 7.37 10.27
C TYR A 409 -12.49 8.29 10.78
N PHE A 410 -11.30 7.77 11.06
CA PHE A 410 -10.20 8.56 11.59
C PHE A 410 -9.71 9.64 10.61
N ILE A 411 -9.73 9.39 9.30
CA ILE A 411 -9.38 10.39 8.30
C ILE A 411 -10.44 11.51 8.27
N PHE A 412 -11.73 11.16 8.20
CA PHE A 412 -12.78 12.17 8.15
C PHE A 412 -12.86 12.96 9.45
N PHE A 413 -12.68 12.30 10.59
CA PHE A 413 -12.63 12.95 11.90
C PHE A 413 -11.45 13.94 11.99
N SER A 414 -10.26 13.60 11.46
CA SER A 414 -9.12 14.52 11.44
C SER A 414 -9.35 15.78 10.62
N LEU A 415 -10.15 15.71 9.56
CA LEU A 415 -10.56 16.89 8.79
C LEU A 415 -11.51 17.80 9.59
N ILE A 416 -12.44 17.19 10.33
CA ILE A 416 -13.37 17.93 11.19
C ILE A 416 -12.60 18.64 12.31
N GLU A 417 -11.66 17.93 12.99
CA GLU A 417 -10.77 18.52 14.00
C GLU A 417 -9.94 19.70 13.45
N SER A 418 -9.57 19.63 12.17
CA SER A 418 -8.77 20.66 11.50
C SER A 418 -9.60 21.76 10.83
N GLY A 419 -10.93 21.75 10.97
CA GLY A 419 -11.82 22.76 10.38
C GLY A 419 -12.11 22.60 8.88
N HIS A 420 -11.69 21.49 8.25
CA HIS A 420 -11.89 21.22 6.82
C HIS A 420 -13.24 20.52 6.55
N TYR A 421 -14.35 21.10 7.02
CA TYR A 421 -15.70 20.50 6.94
C TYR A 421 -16.16 20.19 5.52
N THR A 422 -15.86 21.08 4.56
CA THR A 422 -16.22 20.87 3.14
C THR A 422 -15.54 19.64 2.55
N LEU A 423 -14.25 19.43 2.85
CA LEU A 423 -13.51 18.24 2.39
C LEU A 423 -14.05 16.97 3.04
N ALA A 424 -14.40 17.01 4.31
CA ALA A 424 -15.02 15.89 5.01
C ALA A 424 -16.36 15.51 4.38
N ALA A 425 -17.23 16.51 4.10
CA ALA A 425 -18.51 16.30 3.44
C ALA A 425 -18.35 15.71 2.03
N LEU A 426 -17.43 16.24 1.22
CA LEU A 426 -17.11 15.69 -0.11
C LEU A 426 -16.62 14.24 -0.03
N ALA A 427 -15.77 13.91 0.93
CA ALA A 427 -15.26 12.55 1.10
C ALA A 427 -16.37 11.55 1.44
N VAL A 428 -17.36 11.95 2.27
CA VAL A 428 -18.53 11.13 2.55
C VAL A 428 -19.34 10.90 1.28
N VAL A 429 -19.62 11.94 0.49
CA VAL A 429 -20.36 11.84 -0.79
C VAL A 429 -19.65 10.87 -1.74
N TYR A 430 -18.31 11.00 -1.94
CA TYR A 430 -17.56 10.08 -2.79
C TYR A 430 -17.55 8.65 -2.24
N SER A 431 -17.61 8.45 -0.93
CA SER A 431 -17.73 7.11 -0.33
C SER A 431 -19.02 6.40 -0.73
N VAL A 432 -20.12 7.16 -0.93
CA VAL A 432 -21.41 6.61 -1.42
C VAL A 432 -21.29 6.14 -2.87
N PHE A 433 -20.56 6.85 -3.74
CA PHE A 433 -20.30 6.36 -5.10
C PHE A 433 -19.51 5.03 -5.06
N GLY A 434 -18.56 4.89 -4.12
CA GLY A 434 -17.85 3.65 -3.89
C GLY A 434 -18.78 2.47 -3.55
N LEU A 435 -19.75 2.70 -2.68
CA LEU A 435 -20.71 1.68 -2.30
C LEU A 435 -21.45 1.09 -3.50
N TYR A 436 -21.83 1.92 -4.48
CA TYR A 436 -22.59 1.49 -5.65
C TYR A 436 -21.88 0.39 -6.44
N TYR A 437 -20.61 0.57 -6.83
CA TYR A 437 -19.91 -0.43 -7.64
C TYR A 437 -19.56 -1.69 -6.85
N TYR A 438 -19.39 -1.62 -5.54
CA TYR A 438 -19.24 -2.81 -4.70
C TYR A 438 -20.56 -3.60 -4.59
N LEU A 439 -21.69 -2.91 -4.44
CA LEU A 439 -23.00 -3.56 -4.46
C LEU A 439 -23.35 -4.15 -5.83
N ARG A 440 -22.86 -3.57 -6.93
CA ARG A 440 -22.99 -4.14 -8.27
C ARG A 440 -22.29 -5.51 -8.38
N ILE A 441 -21.09 -5.66 -7.80
CA ILE A 441 -20.39 -6.94 -7.70
C ILE A 441 -21.20 -7.92 -6.83
N ALA A 442 -21.63 -7.49 -5.65
CA ALA A 442 -22.45 -8.29 -4.75
C ALA A 442 -23.76 -8.78 -5.42
N ASN A 443 -24.44 -7.88 -6.13
CA ASN A 443 -25.63 -8.25 -6.92
C ASN A 443 -25.34 -9.36 -7.94
N ALA A 444 -24.24 -9.27 -8.68
CA ALA A 444 -23.86 -10.31 -9.63
C ALA A 444 -23.65 -11.66 -8.93
N MET A 445 -23.00 -11.70 -7.77
CA MET A 445 -22.72 -12.94 -7.03
C MET A 445 -23.96 -13.59 -6.43
N PHE A 446 -24.91 -12.82 -5.94
CA PHE A 446 -26.03 -13.33 -5.14
C PHE A 446 -27.37 -13.36 -5.88
N MET A 447 -27.60 -12.45 -6.83
CA MET A 447 -28.92 -12.28 -7.47
C MET A 447 -28.98 -12.79 -8.91
N ARG A 448 -27.83 -12.97 -9.60
CA ARG A 448 -27.82 -13.50 -10.95
C ARG A 448 -27.71 -15.04 -10.94
N GLN A 449 -28.15 -15.66 -12.00
CA GLN A 449 -27.97 -17.12 -12.20
C GLN A 449 -26.54 -17.40 -12.67
N PRO A 450 -25.95 -18.54 -12.25
CA PRO A 450 -24.63 -18.92 -12.69
C PRO A 450 -24.61 -19.26 -14.18
N LEU A 451 -23.56 -18.79 -14.88
CA LEU A 451 -23.33 -19.14 -16.29
C LEU A 451 -22.90 -20.60 -16.47
N GLU A 452 -22.20 -21.14 -15.45
CA GLU A 452 -21.71 -22.51 -15.42
C GLU A 452 -22.15 -23.20 -14.13
N ALA A 453 -22.51 -24.47 -14.20
CA ALA A 453 -23.00 -25.25 -13.05
C ALA A 453 -21.88 -25.92 -12.23
N GLU A 454 -20.61 -25.83 -12.67
CA GLU A 454 -19.52 -26.53 -12.03
C GLU A 454 -19.14 -25.88 -10.66
N LYS A 455 -19.04 -26.73 -9.62
CA LYS A 455 -18.63 -26.31 -8.28
C LYS A 455 -17.13 -26.02 -8.26
N LEU A 456 -16.76 -24.86 -7.75
CA LEU A 456 -15.37 -24.47 -7.56
C LEU A 456 -14.76 -25.24 -6.38
N ARG A 457 -13.52 -25.76 -6.56
CA ARG A 457 -12.76 -26.40 -5.49
C ARG A 457 -11.65 -25.48 -5.01
N MET A 458 -11.72 -25.09 -3.75
CA MET A 458 -10.71 -24.25 -3.11
C MET A 458 -9.49 -25.09 -2.71
N SER A 459 -8.28 -24.58 -2.97
CA SER A 459 -7.06 -25.19 -2.42
C SER A 459 -6.89 -24.82 -0.94
N PRO A 460 -6.24 -25.66 -0.10
CA PRO A 460 -6.02 -25.35 1.32
C PRO A 460 -5.26 -24.04 1.53
N MET A 461 -4.24 -23.73 0.72
CA MET A 461 -3.48 -22.49 0.82
C MET A 461 -4.34 -21.26 0.49
N MET A 462 -5.19 -21.36 -0.54
CA MET A 462 -6.12 -20.30 -0.89
C MET A 462 -7.17 -20.11 0.22
N GLY A 463 -7.70 -21.21 0.78
CA GLY A 463 -8.63 -21.18 1.89
C GLY A 463 -8.02 -20.51 3.13
N LEU A 464 -6.75 -20.76 3.43
CA LEU A 464 -6.02 -20.09 4.51
C LEU A 464 -5.88 -18.59 4.25
N ALA A 465 -5.48 -18.18 3.05
CA ALA A 465 -5.33 -16.77 2.69
C ALA A 465 -6.66 -16.00 2.81
N LEU A 466 -7.74 -16.58 2.27
CA LEU A 466 -9.09 -16.02 2.32
C LEU A 466 -9.62 -15.96 3.75
N GLY A 467 -9.53 -17.07 4.50
CA GLY A 467 -10.00 -17.16 5.88
C GLY A 467 -9.27 -16.17 6.79
N LEU A 468 -7.95 -16.06 6.65
CA LEU A 468 -7.13 -15.11 7.42
C LEU A 468 -7.53 -13.66 7.10
N SER A 469 -7.67 -13.32 5.81
CA SER A 469 -8.04 -11.97 5.38
C SER A 469 -9.41 -11.55 5.90
N ALA A 470 -10.40 -12.43 5.78
CA ALA A 470 -11.75 -12.15 6.26
C ALA A 470 -11.81 -12.11 7.79
N PHE A 471 -11.15 -13.06 8.48
CA PHE A 471 -11.08 -13.07 9.93
C PHE A 471 -10.50 -11.77 10.48
N ILE A 472 -9.35 -11.32 9.97
CA ILE A 472 -8.72 -10.07 10.42
C ILE A 472 -9.62 -8.87 10.12
N THR A 473 -10.29 -8.85 8.95
CA THR A 473 -11.20 -7.77 8.57
C THR A 473 -12.40 -7.66 9.52
N VAL A 474 -13.00 -8.77 9.87
CA VAL A 474 -14.14 -8.81 10.83
C VAL A 474 -13.65 -8.52 12.24
N TRP A 475 -12.55 -9.15 12.65
CA TRP A 475 -12.01 -9.02 14.00
C TRP A 475 -11.62 -7.58 14.34
N ILE A 476 -10.91 -6.89 13.44
CA ILE A 476 -10.59 -5.46 13.61
C ILE A 476 -11.87 -4.61 13.62
N GLY A 477 -12.87 -4.99 12.83
CA GLY A 477 -14.15 -4.30 12.79
C GLY A 477 -14.93 -4.36 14.10
N VAL A 478 -14.90 -5.51 14.77
CA VAL A 478 -15.61 -5.73 16.05
C VAL A 478 -14.77 -5.29 17.25
N PHE A 479 -13.44 -5.49 17.18
CA PHE A 479 -12.49 -5.18 18.27
C PHE A 479 -11.39 -4.21 17.80
N PRO A 480 -11.71 -2.94 17.48
CA PRO A 480 -10.75 -1.98 16.93
C PRO A 480 -9.70 -1.52 17.93
N ASP A 481 -9.96 -1.65 19.23
CA ASP A 481 -9.12 -1.09 20.30
C ASP A 481 -7.66 -1.55 20.22
N LEU A 482 -7.41 -2.83 19.88
CA LEU A 482 -6.05 -3.33 19.77
C LEU A 482 -5.26 -2.63 18.67
N VAL A 483 -5.87 -2.44 17.49
CA VAL A 483 -5.23 -1.75 16.36
C VAL A 483 -5.03 -0.26 16.69
N ILE A 484 -6.04 0.38 17.29
CA ILE A 484 -5.97 1.78 17.70
C ILE A 484 -4.83 1.99 18.70
N ARG A 485 -4.73 1.16 19.74
CA ARG A 485 -3.64 1.21 20.73
C ARG A 485 -2.27 0.95 20.10
N THR A 486 -2.19 -0.03 19.20
CA THR A 486 -0.93 -0.33 18.48
C THR A 486 -0.46 0.88 17.67
N VAL A 487 -1.34 1.49 16.88
CA VAL A 487 -0.99 2.68 16.10
C VAL A 487 -0.68 3.88 16.98
N ASN A 488 -1.39 4.09 18.09
CA ASN A 488 -1.05 5.13 19.06
C ASN A 488 0.36 4.93 19.63
N ASN A 489 0.73 3.70 20.00
CA ASN A 489 2.07 3.38 20.48
C ASN A 489 3.15 3.62 19.40
N VAL A 490 2.84 3.31 18.14
CA VAL A 490 3.72 3.59 17.00
C VAL A 490 3.98 5.10 16.86
N LEU A 491 2.93 5.91 17.02
CA LEU A 491 3.00 7.37 16.89
C LEU A 491 3.50 8.06 18.18
N GLY A 492 3.73 7.31 19.26
CA GLY A 492 4.12 7.88 20.56
C GLY A 492 3.01 8.70 21.23
N LEU A 493 1.76 8.50 20.81
CA LEU A 493 0.59 9.10 21.44
C LEU A 493 0.30 8.30 22.71
N GLY A 494 0.17 8.97 23.85
CA GLY A 494 -0.12 8.32 25.14
C GLY A 494 -1.37 7.45 25.09
N PRO A 495 -1.64 6.62 26.14
CA PRO A 495 -2.80 5.75 26.17
C PRO A 495 -4.06 6.60 26.04
N VAL A 496 -4.73 6.50 24.88
CA VAL A 496 -6.08 7.08 24.71
C VAL A 496 -7.02 6.23 25.57
N SER A 497 -7.64 6.87 26.53
CA SER A 497 -8.91 6.44 27.11
C SER A 497 -9.82 5.88 26.01
N SER A 498 -10.45 4.76 26.26
CA SER A 498 -11.30 3.95 25.37
C SER A 498 -12.14 4.76 24.37
N VAL A 499 -12.46 4.15 23.19
CA VAL A 499 -13.41 4.68 22.19
C VAL A 499 -14.68 5.28 22.83
N ALA A 500 -15.08 4.77 24.00
CA ALA A 500 -16.17 5.33 24.82
C ALA A 500 -15.93 6.78 25.32
N GLN A 501 -14.69 7.29 25.35
CA GLN A 501 -14.40 8.69 25.70
C GLN A 501 -14.30 9.60 24.47
N LEU A 502 -14.13 9.04 23.27
CA LEU A 502 -14.21 9.81 22.00
C LEU A 502 -15.65 10.02 21.54
N LEU A 503 -16.61 9.29 22.13
CA LEU A 503 -18.05 9.41 21.83
C LEU A 503 -18.82 10.24 22.90
N ARG A 504 -18.13 10.78 23.91
CA ARG A 504 -18.62 11.76 24.88
C ARG A 504 -18.13 13.16 24.52
#